data_336b27c8680493a297e32c699faeb5b8
#
_entry.id   336b27c8680493a297e32c699faeb5b8
#
_cell.length_a   1.000
_cell.length_b   1.000
_cell.length_c   1.000
_cell.angle_alpha   90.00
_cell.angle_beta   90.00
_cell.angle_gamma   90.00
#
_symmetry.space_group_name_H-M   'P 1'
#
loop_
_entity.id
_entity.type
_entity.pdbx_description
1 polymer ?
#
loop_
_entity_poly.entity_id
_entity_poly.type
_entity_poly.pdbx_seq_one_letter_code
_entity_poly.pdbx_strand_id
1 'polypeptide(L)'
;MMLDQDIVAVSPSSTWRVLSKAGMLNKWNLKPSLKGTGFVQPLLPHDHWHVDVSYLNIRGTFYYLCSFLDGCSRSIIHWEIREQMTEPDIEIILQRAKEKYPAARPRIISDNGPQFIAKDFKEFIRISGMTHVRTSPFYPQSNGKLERFHKTIKTECIRPGIPLSLDDARRIVEKYIEHYNTVRLHSAIGYVAPADKLNGRDLEIFKERDRKLDEARELRKQKRQQAYSEIRPSGEAYLPLDQAA
;
A
#
# COMPACT_ATOMS: atom_id res chain seq x y z
N MET A 1 -5.50 -8.82 -8.32
CA MET A 1 -5.05 -10.20 -7.92
C MET A 1 -5.70 -11.23 -8.84
N MET A 2 -5.18 -12.49 -8.86
CA MET A 2 -5.77 -13.57 -9.68
C MET A 2 -7.26 -13.81 -9.34
N LEU A 3 -7.66 -13.58 -8.08
CA LEU A 3 -9.06 -13.64 -7.65
C LEU A 3 -9.93 -12.52 -8.26
N ASP A 4 -9.40 -11.31 -8.39
CA ASP A 4 -10.12 -10.17 -8.95
C ASP A 4 -10.30 -10.31 -10.47
N GLN A 5 -9.41 -11.06 -11.11
CA GLN A 5 -9.40 -11.35 -12.55
C GLN A 5 -10.09 -12.68 -12.90
N ASP A 6 -10.77 -13.31 -11.95
CA ASP A 6 -11.46 -14.60 -12.08
C ASP A 6 -10.58 -15.77 -12.56
N ILE A 7 -9.24 -15.66 -12.38
CA ILE A 7 -8.29 -16.70 -12.79
C ILE A 7 -8.34 -17.87 -11.81
N VAL A 8 -8.34 -17.59 -10.49
CA VAL A 8 -8.43 -18.62 -9.46
C VAL A 8 -9.01 -18.08 -8.13
N ALA A 9 -9.92 -18.83 -7.56
CA ALA A 9 -10.53 -18.53 -6.26
C ALA A 9 -10.00 -19.49 -5.17
N VAL A 10 -8.86 -19.14 -4.59
CA VAL A 10 -8.22 -19.88 -3.48
C VAL A 10 -7.74 -18.93 -2.41
N SER A 11 -7.68 -19.42 -1.17
CA SER A 11 -7.17 -18.62 -0.06
C SER A 11 -5.65 -18.39 -0.18
N PRO A 12 -5.12 -17.27 0.35
CA PRO A 12 -3.68 -17.03 0.43
C PRO A 12 -2.90 -18.18 1.09
N SER A 13 -3.47 -18.79 2.12
CA SER A 13 -2.88 -19.94 2.81
C SER A 13 -2.78 -21.18 1.92
N SER A 14 -3.75 -21.41 1.03
CA SER A 14 -3.70 -22.52 0.06
C SER A 14 -2.63 -22.25 -1.00
N THR A 15 -2.56 -21.03 -1.51
CA THR A 15 -1.50 -20.61 -2.45
C THR A 15 -0.12 -20.79 -1.83
N TRP A 16 0.06 -20.35 -0.59
CA TRP A 16 1.33 -20.51 0.13
C TRP A 16 1.74 -21.98 0.26
N ARG A 17 0.81 -22.86 0.63
CA ARG A 17 1.09 -24.31 0.76
C ARG A 17 1.53 -24.93 -0.56
N VAL A 18 0.90 -24.58 -1.68
CA VAL A 18 1.27 -25.09 -3.00
C VAL A 18 2.67 -24.59 -3.39
N LEU A 19 2.92 -23.30 -3.26
CA LEU A 19 4.23 -22.71 -3.60
C LEU A 19 5.35 -23.21 -2.68
N SER A 20 5.05 -23.41 -1.39
CA SER A 20 6.00 -23.97 -0.42
C SER A 20 6.37 -25.42 -0.79
N LYS A 21 5.36 -26.26 -1.12
CA LYS A 21 5.58 -27.65 -1.55
C LYS A 21 6.38 -27.75 -2.85
N ALA A 22 6.18 -26.78 -3.75
CA ALA A 22 6.90 -26.69 -5.02
C ALA A 22 8.32 -26.10 -4.88
N GLY A 23 8.77 -25.73 -3.66
CA GLY A 23 10.09 -25.12 -3.44
C GLY A 23 10.22 -23.69 -4.01
N MET A 24 9.11 -23.03 -4.36
CA MET A 24 9.10 -21.72 -5.01
C MET A 24 9.16 -20.55 -4.04
N LEU A 25 9.17 -20.81 -2.73
CA LEU A 25 9.28 -19.80 -1.70
C LEU A 25 10.71 -19.74 -1.16
N ASN A 26 11.36 -18.58 -1.32
CA ASN A 26 12.63 -18.32 -0.69
C ASN A 26 12.43 -18.21 0.83
N LYS A 27 13.23 -18.91 1.61
CA LYS A 27 13.29 -18.71 3.07
C LYS A 27 13.95 -17.36 3.33
N TRP A 28 13.14 -16.35 3.56
CA TRP A 28 13.62 -15.06 4.04
C TRP A 28 13.91 -15.19 5.53
N ASN A 29 15.19 -15.15 5.90
CA ASN A 29 15.60 -14.98 7.30
C ASN A 29 15.31 -13.54 7.72
N LEU A 30 14.04 -13.21 7.87
CA LEU A 30 13.61 -11.93 8.41
C LEU A 30 13.90 -11.94 9.92
N LYS A 31 14.81 -11.05 10.35
CA LYS A 31 14.90 -10.72 11.77
C LYS A 31 13.51 -10.22 12.22
N PRO A 32 13.00 -10.69 13.36
CA PRO A 32 11.71 -10.21 13.85
C PRO A 32 11.77 -8.68 13.98
N SER A 33 10.79 -8.00 13.40
CA SER A 33 10.66 -6.56 13.54
C SER A 33 10.31 -6.26 14.99
N LEU A 34 11.16 -5.52 15.67
CA LEU A 34 10.83 -4.90 16.96
C LEU A 34 9.80 -3.81 16.69
N LYS A 35 8.53 -4.18 16.61
CA LYS A 35 7.42 -3.23 16.51
C LYS A 35 7.29 -2.53 17.85
N GLY A 36 7.74 -1.29 17.92
CA GLY A 36 7.36 -0.40 19.03
C GLY A 36 5.85 -0.13 19.00
N THR A 37 5.27 0.07 20.18
CA THR A 37 3.83 0.24 20.40
C THR A 37 3.32 1.67 20.15
N GLY A 38 4.02 2.52 19.41
CA GLY A 38 3.94 3.95 19.62
C GLY A 38 3.23 4.82 18.59
N PHE A 39 2.79 4.33 17.41
CA PHE A 39 2.15 5.21 16.43
C PHE A 39 0.72 4.76 16.10
N VAL A 40 -0.25 5.64 16.45
CA VAL A 40 -1.65 5.43 16.07
C VAL A 40 -1.76 5.53 14.55
N GLN A 41 -2.15 4.42 13.93
CA GLN A 41 -2.37 4.41 12.49
C GLN A 41 -3.64 5.18 12.14
N PRO A 42 -3.63 6.02 11.09
CA PRO A 42 -4.84 6.70 10.64
C PRO A 42 -5.88 5.67 10.17
N LEU A 43 -7.11 5.85 10.60
CA LEU A 43 -8.22 4.98 10.25
C LEU A 43 -8.92 5.42 8.97
N LEU A 44 -8.96 6.72 8.72
CA LEU A 44 -9.64 7.30 7.56
C LEU A 44 -8.64 7.94 6.58
N PRO A 45 -8.98 7.95 5.28
CA PRO A 45 -8.27 8.78 4.31
C PRO A 45 -8.22 10.24 4.73
N HIS A 46 -7.12 10.89 4.46
CA HIS A 46 -6.85 12.30 4.79
C HIS A 46 -6.75 12.64 6.29
N ASP A 47 -6.75 11.66 7.20
CA ASP A 47 -6.42 11.93 8.60
C ASP A 47 -4.96 12.38 8.77
N HIS A 48 -4.05 11.69 8.09
CA HIS A 48 -2.60 11.95 8.17
C HIS A 48 -2.00 12.02 6.76
N TRP A 49 -1.29 13.11 6.48
CA TRP A 49 -0.40 13.21 5.32
C TRP A 49 1.04 13.21 5.79
N HIS A 50 1.80 12.24 5.33
CA HIS A 50 3.24 12.20 5.53
C HIS A 50 3.93 13.01 4.44
N VAL A 51 4.88 13.86 4.81
CA VAL A 51 5.70 14.62 3.88
C VAL A 51 7.17 14.33 4.13
N ASP A 52 7.93 14.21 3.05
CA ASP A 52 9.36 14.02 3.08
C ASP A 52 9.99 14.46 1.75
N VAL A 53 11.26 14.82 1.82
CA VAL A 53 12.06 15.23 0.66
C VAL A 53 13.18 14.23 0.43
N SER A 54 13.23 13.67 -0.77
CA SER A 54 14.24 12.70 -1.15
C SER A 54 15.07 13.20 -2.34
N TYR A 55 16.35 12.85 -2.35
CA TYR A 55 17.24 13.17 -3.47
C TYR A 55 17.08 12.15 -4.60
N LEU A 56 17.00 12.66 -5.83
CA LEU A 56 17.07 11.89 -7.06
C LEU A 56 18.33 12.25 -7.80
N ASN A 57 19.19 11.27 -8.09
CA ASN A 57 20.36 11.48 -8.94
C ASN A 57 19.96 11.22 -10.39
N ILE A 58 20.09 12.26 -11.23
CA ILE A 58 19.82 12.21 -12.67
C ILE A 58 21.09 12.65 -13.38
N ARG A 59 21.79 11.70 -13.98
CA ARG A 59 23.07 11.93 -14.70
C ARG A 59 24.11 12.69 -13.88
N GLY A 60 24.22 12.40 -12.59
CA GLY A 60 25.18 13.04 -11.69
C GLY A 60 24.69 14.33 -11.03
N THR A 61 23.56 14.88 -11.47
CA THR A 61 22.92 16.05 -10.83
C THR A 61 21.87 15.59 -9.83
N PHE A 62 21.88 16.19 -8.64
CA PHE A 62 20.89 15.88 -7.61
C PHE A 62 19.71 16.84 -7.68
N TYR A 63 18.51 16.27 -7.71
CA TYR A 63 17.24 16.97 -7.66
C TYR A 63 16.47 16.54 -6.42
N TYR A 64 15.49 17.33 -6.01
CA TYR A 64 14.69 17.10 -4.82
C TYR A 64 13.29 16.64 -5.20
N LEU A 65 12.90 15.45 -4.73
CA LEU A 65 11.54 14.95 -4.83
C LEU A 65 10.84 15.18 -3.48
N CYS A 66 9.89 16.10 -3.44
CA CYS A 66 8.95 16.23 -2.35
C CYS A 66 7.70 15.40 -2.64
N SER A 67 7.23 14.64 -1.66
CA SER A 67 6.05 13.78 -1.80
C SER A 67 5.14 13.89 -0.58
N PHE A 68 3.84 13.98 -0.81
CA PHE A 68 2.79 13.86 0.20
C PHE A 68 2.09 12.53 0.04
N LEU A 69 2.12 11.70 1.08
CA LEU A 69 1.51 10.38 1.11
C LEU A 69 0.41 10.31 2.16
N ASP A 70 -0.77 9.87 1.76
CA ASP A 70 -1.84 9.58 2.71
C ASP A 70 -1.51 8.37 3.58
N GLY A 71 -1.53 8.56 4.88
CA GLY A 71 -1.11 7.54 5.85
C GLY A 71 -2.03 6.33 5.93
N CYS A 72 -3.32 6.47 5.61
CA CYS A 72 -4.31 5.41 5.59
C CYS A 72 -4.24 4.60 4.29
N SER A 73 -4.47 5.27 3.17
CA SER A 73 -4.58 4.64 1.84
C SER A 73 -3.25 4.31 1.17
N ARG A 74 -2.15 4.94 1.62
CA ARG A 74 -0.83 4.90 0.95
C ARG A 74 -0.79 5.61 -0.40
N SER A 75 -1.83 6.33 -0.77
CA SER A 75 -1.89 7.11 -2.00
C SER A 75 -0.92 8.29 -1.95
N ILE A 76 -0.26 8.55 -3.06
CA ILE A 76 0.51 9.79 -3.25
C ILE A 76 -0.49 10.88 -3.62
N ILE A 77 -0.69 11.80 -2.69
CA ILE A 77 -1.64 12.92 -2.81
C ILE A 77 -1.11 13.97 -3.78
N HIS A 78 0.18 14.31 -3.60
CA HIS A 78 0.88 15.24 -4.47
C HIS A 78 2.38 15.01 -4.41
N TRP A 79 3.10 15.43 -5.45
CA TRP A 79 4.55 15.34 -5.54
C TRP A 79 5.09 16.39 -6.51
N GLU A 80 6.32 16.80 -6.29
CA GLU A 80 7.06 17.66 -7.23
C GLU A 80 8.56 17.32 -7.21
N ILE A 81 9.21 17.48 -8.37
CA ILE A 81 10.66 17.42 -8.48
C ILE A 81 11.17 18.80 -8.83
N ARG A 82 12.13 19.30 -8.04
CA ARG A 82 12.71 20.63 -8.20
C ARG A 82 14.24 20.59 -8.09
N GLU A 83 14.89 21.62 -8.61
CA GLU A 83 16.35 21.82 -8.47
C GLU A 83 16.73 22.24 -7.05
N GLN A 84 15.84 22.94 -6.38
CA GLN A 84 15.96 23.38 -5.00
C GLN A 84 14.70 23.00 -4.23
N MET A 85 14.79 22.94 -2.90
CA MET A 85 13.66 22.64 -2.04
C MET A 85 13.77 23.49 -0.78
N THR A 86 13.32 24.71 -0.91
CA THR A 86 13.26 25.69 0.18
C THR A 86 11.96 25.56 0.96
N GLU A 87 11.83 26.28 2.07
CA GLU A 87 10.58 26.33 2.83
C GLU A 87 9.39 26.83 1.99
N PRO A 88 9.46 27.98 1.26
CA PRO A 88 8.38 28.41 0.38
C PRO A 88 8.01 27.38 -0.69
N ASP A 89 8.98 26.59 -1.17
CA ASP A 89 8.68 25.51 -2.11
C ASP A 89 7.75 24.46 -1.51
N ILE A 90 8.01 24.07 -0.25
CA ILE A 90 7.18 23.09 0.46
C ILE A 90 5.76 23.64 0.70
N GLU A 91 5.65 24.91 1.05
CA GLU A 91 4.35 25.59 1.23
C GLU A 91 3.52 25.56 -0.05
N ILE A 92 4.13 25.91 -1.19
CA ILE A 92 3.49 25.88 -2.51
C ILE A 92 3.05 24.45 -2.85
N ILE A 93 3.90 23.45 -2.60
CA ILE A 93 3.58 22.04 -2.89
C ILE A 93 2.42 21.57 -2.00
N LEU A 94 2.42 21.92 -0.71
CA LEU A 94 1.33 21.61 0.22
C LEU A 94 0.03 22.33 -0.18
N GLN A 95 0.12 23.60 -0.61
CA GLN A 95 -1.03 24.33 -1.12
C GLN A 95 -1.66 23.62 -2.32
N ARG A 96 -0.85 23.20 -3.29
CA ARG A 96 -1.32 22.42 -4.46
C ARG A 96 -1.93 21.07 -4.07
N ALA A 97 -1.36 20.40 -3.06
CA ALA A 97 -1.94 19.18 -2.51
C ALA A 97 -3.35 19.45 -1.92
N LYS A 98 -3.48 20.57 -1.19
CA LYS A 98 -4.74 20.99 -0.58
C LYS A 98 -5.78 21.42 -1.60
N GLU A 99 -5.40 22.05 -2.70
CA GLU A 99 -6.29 22.41 -3.80
C GLU A 99 -6.97 21.20 -4.44
N LYS A 100 -6.28 20.06 -4.49
CA LYS A 100 -6.87 18.79 -4.94
C LYS A 100 -7.90 18.23 -3.96
N TYR A 101 -7.74 18.52 -2.66
CA TYR A 101 -8.59 18.02 -1.58
C TYR A 101 -8.97 19.16 -0.62
N PRO A 102 -9.79 20.13 -1.04
CA PRO A 102 -10.03 21.37 -0.28
C PRO A 102 -10.72 21.13 1.07
N ALA A 103 -11.52 20.08 1.18
CA ALA A 103 -12.19 19.71 2.43
C ALA A 103 -11.24 19.00 3.44
N ALA A 104 -10.10 18.46 3.00
CA ALA A 104 -9.18 17.75 3.87
C ALA A 104 -8.53 18.68 4.91
N ARG A 105 -8.39 18.19 6.13
CA ARG A 105 -7.71 18.86 7.25
C ARG A 105 -6.73 17.88 7.90
N PRO A 106 -5.73 17.39 7.14
CA PRO A 106 -4.85 16.36 7.63
C PRO A 106 -3.94 16.84 8.75
N ARG A 107 -3.50 15.90 9.56
CA ARG A 107 -2.30 16.06 10.37
C ARG A 107 -1.08 15.84 9.46
N ILE A 108 -0.27 16.88 9.27
CA ILE A 108 0.98 16.80 8.50
C ILE A 108 2.05 16.17 9.38
N ILE A 109 2.66 15.09 8.91
CA ILE A 109 3.75 14.38 9.60
C ILE A 109 5.01 14.53 8.77
N SER A 110 6.03 15.20 9.32
CA SER A 110 7.34 15.39 8.68
C SER A 110 8.48 14.92 9.57
N ASP A 111 9.65 14.81 8.99
CA ASP A 111 10.89 14.74 9.76
C ASP A 111 11.28 16.12 10.37
N ASN A 112 12.50 16.23 10.90
CA ASN A 112 13.04 17.46 11.45
C ASN A 112 13.88 18.25 10.42
N GLY A 113 13.62 18.10 9.14
CA GLY A 113 14.31 18.87 8.10
C GLY A 113 14.13 20.39 8.31
N PRO A 114 15.13 21.22 7.98
CA PRO A 114 15.09 22.67 8.25
C PRO A 114 13.86 23.34 7.64
N GLN A 115 13.41 22.91 6.48
CA GLN A 115 12.22 23.42 5.77
C GLN A 115 10.90 23.15 6.53
N PHE A 116 10.86 22.16 7.42
CA PHE A 116 9.66 21.82 8.23
C PHE A 116 9.70 22.42 9.64
N ILE A 117 10.83 22.97 10.05
CA ILE A 117 11.01 23.59 11.39
C ILE A 117 10.64 25.06 11.37
N ALA A 118 10.70 25.70 10.21
CA ALA A 118 10.56 27.11 10.00
C ALA A 118 9.23 27.66 10.54
N LYS A 119 9.22 28.93 10.94
CA LYS A 119 8.06 29.56 11.55
C LYS A 119 6.92 29.75 10.57
N ASP A 120 7.28 30.14 9.33
CA ASP A 120 6.30 30.47 8.29
C ASP A 120 5.57 29.22 7.84
N PHE A 121 6.25 28.08 7.68
CA PHE A 121 5.62 26.80 7.43
C PHE A 121 4.60 26.36 8.51
N LYS A 122 4.95 26.57 9.78
CA LYS A 122 4.03 26.27 10.90
C LYS A 122 2.81 27.17 10.87
N GLU A 123 3.01 28.46 10.59
CA GLU A 123 1.91 29.42 10.51
C GLU A 123 1.02 29.12 9.30
N PHE A 124 1.60 28.79 8.15
CA PHE A 124 0.85 28.34 6.97
C PHE A 124 -0.05 27.14 7.27
N ILE A 125 0.49 26.11 7.94
CA ILE A 125 -0.30 24.94 8.35
C ILE A 125 -1.45 25.34 9.27
N ARG A 126 -1.19 26.20 10.26
CA ARG A 126 -2.20 26.69 11.23
C ARG A 126 -3.33 27.45 10.53
N ILE A 127 -3.01 28.39 9.65
CA ILE A 127 -3.97 29.18 8.88
C ILE A 127 -4.79 28.28 7.95
N SER A 128 -4.17 27.26 7.39
CA SER A 128 -4.82 26.27 6.53
C SER A 128 -5.73 25.29 7.28
N GLY A 129 -5.88 25.42 8.60
CA GLY A 129 -6.73 24.56 9.43
C GLY A 129 -6.20 23.12 9.56
N MET A 130 -4.88 22.96 9.40
CA MET A 130 -4.18 21.68 9.55
C MET A 130 -3.40 21.66 10.86
N THR A 131 -2.86 20.50 11.22
CA THR A 131 -1.95 20.35 12.36
C THR A 131 -0.61 19.77 11.89
N HIS A 132 0.48 20.11 12.58
CA HIS A 132 1.80 19.63 12.25
C HIS A 132 2.40 18.82 13.41
N VAL A 133 2.88 17.63 13.09
CA VAL A 133 3.60 16.76 14.00
C VAL A 133 4.93 16.38 13.40
N ARG A 134 6.00 16.71 14.10
CA ARG A 134 7.35 16.27 13.72
C ARG A 134 7.66 14.92 14.33
N THR A 135 8.32 14.08 13.56
CA THR A 135 8.79 12.80 14.09
C THR A 135 9.86 13.04 15.16
N SER A 136 9.77 12.32 16.27
CA SER A 136 10.82 12.35 17.28
C SER A 136 12.11 11.73 16.69
N PRO A 137 13.30 12.29 17.01
CA PRO A 137 14.59 11.70 16.62
C PRO A 137 14.75 10.23 17.02
N PHE A 138 14.07 9.82 18.11
CA PHE A 138 14.07 8.44 18.61
C PHE A 138 12.94 7.57 18.05
N TYR A 139 12.09 8.10 17.14
CA TYR A 139 10.96 7.39 16.53
C TYR A 139 10.89 7.61 15.01
N PRO A 140 11.93 7.20 14.27
CA PRO A 140 11.95 7.36 12.81
C PRO A 140 10.85 6.57 12.10
N GLN A 141 10.26 5.57 12.78
CA GLN A 141 9.21 4.70 12.21
C GLN A 141 7.94 5.46 11.80
N SER A 142 7.70 6.66 12.34
CA SER A 142 6.52 7.46 12.00
C SER A 142 6.54 7.93 10.53
N ASN A 143 7.71 8.12 9.91
CA ASN A 143 7.85 8.43 8.48
C ASN A 143 8.25 7.25 7.60
N GLY A 144 8.41 6.06 8.17
CA GLY A 144 8.83 4.83 7.46
C GLY A 144 7.92 4.41 6.30
N LYS A 145 6.68 4.95 6.24
CA LYS A 145 5.76 4.75 5.11
C LYS A 145 6.29 5.44 3.86
N LEU A 146 6.71 6.69 4.00
CA LEU A 146 7.20 7.52 2.91
C LEU A 146 8.63 7.16 2.53
N GLU A 147 9.48 6.82 3.51
CA GLU A 147 10.82 6.27 3.25
C GLU A 147 10.76 5.02 2.36
N ARG A 148 9.82 4.11 2.66
CA ARG A 148 9.57 2.92 1.82
C ARG A 148 9.13 3.32 0.41
N PHE A 149 8.23 4.29 0.26
CA PHE A 149 7.82 4.80 -1.03
C PHE A 149 9.02 5.38 -1.80
N HIS A 150 9.85 6.21 -1.16
CA HIS A 150 11.04 6.79 -1.79
C HIS A 150 12.05 5.71 -2.23
N LYS A 151 12.22 4.65 -1.43
CA LYS A 151 13.02 3.50 -1.85
C LYS A 151 12.41 2.82 -3.08
N THR A 152 11.11 2.61 -3.07
CA THR A 152 10.37 1.94 -4.14
C THR A 152 10.47 2.74 -5.45
N ILE A 153 10.19 4.05 -5.45
CA ILE A 153 10.28 4.88 -6.67
C ILE A 153 11.71 4.94 -7.23
N LYS A 154 12.73 4.96 -6.36
CA LYS A 154 14.13 4.93 -6.81
C LYS A 154 14.48 3.60 -7.48
N THR A 155 13.99 2.48 -6.95
CA THR A 155 14.35 1.14 -7.47
C THR A 155 13.48 0.70 -8.64
N GLU A 156 12.20 1.05 -8.66
CA GLU A 156 11.24 0.56 -9.64
C GLU A 156 10.98 1.57 -10.78
N CYS A 157 11.28 2.85 -10.56
CA CYS A 157 11.02 3.92 -11.53
C CYS A 157 12.31 4.58 -12.04
N ILE A 158 13.08 5.23 -11.14
CA ILE A 158 14.22 6.05 -11.54
C ILE A 158 15.37 5.21 -12.11
N ARG A 159 15.78 4.14 -11.42
CA ARG A 159 16.89 3.29 -11.88
C ARG A 159 16.61 2.59 -13.22
N PRO A 160 15.45 1.94 -13.43
CA PRO A 160 15.15 1.33 -14.71
C PRO A 160 14.83 2.35 -15.81
N GLY A 161 14.23 3.50 -15.45
CA GLY A 161 13.82 4.54 -16.39
C GLY A 161 14.95 5.37 -16.94
N ILE A 162 16.10 5.41 -16.27
CA ILE A 162 17.34 6.14 -16.67
C ILE A 162 17.02 7.54 -17.22
N PRO A 163 16.39 8.44 -16.44
CA PRO A 163 16.00 9.76 -16.94
C PRO A 163 17.21 10.58 -17.38
N LEU A 164 17.07 11.24 -18.52
CA LEU A 164 18.16 12.02 -19.14
C LEU A 164 18.14 13.50 -18.75
N SER A 165 17.01 14.00 -18.28
CA SER A 165 16.79 15.38 -17.85
C SER A 165 15.79 15.44 -16.70
N LEU A 166 15.64 16.64 -16.10
CA LEU A 166 14.62 16.89 -15.08
C LEU A 166 13.20 16.67 -15.62
N ASP A 167 12.92 17.13 -16.84
CA ASP A 167 11.59 16.97 -17.45
C ASP A 167 11.30 15.52 -17.84
N ASP A 168 12.31 14.77 -18.26
CA ASP A 168 12.18 13.35 -18.49
C ASP A 168 11.91 12.60 -17.18
N ALA A 169 12.60 12.97 -16.11
CA ALA A 169 12.34 12.42 -14.78
C ALA A 169 10.91 12.72 -14.29
N ARG A 170 10.42 13.95 -14.50
CA ARG A 170 9.02 14.31 -14.15
C ARG A 170 8.02 13.43 -14.89
N ARG A 171 8.20 13.26 -16.20
CA ARG A 171 7.33 12.43 -17.06
C ARG A 171 7.33 10.95 -16.63
N ILE A 172 8.51 10.41 -16.32
CA ILE A 172 8.65 9.00 -15.87
C ILE A 172 8.01 8.83 -14.49
N VAL A 173 8.25 9.74 -13.58
CA VAL A 173 7.69 9.72 -12.21
C VAL A 173 6.17 9.89 -12.24
N GLU A 174 5.63 10.76 -13.09
CA GLU A 174 4.18 10.96 -13.26
C GLU A 174 3.49 9.64 -13.61
N LYS A 175 3.95 8.97 -14.67
CA LYS A 175 3.41 7.67 -15.09
C LYS A 175 3.54 6.61 -14.00
N TYR A 176 4.67 6.62 -13.30
CA TYR A 176 4.88 5.66 -12.21
C TYR A 176 3.93 5.91 -11.04
N ILE A 177 3.73 7.16 -10.62
CA ILE A 177 2.83 7.50 -9.51
C ILE A 177 1.38 7.24 -9.88
N GLU A 178 0.98 7.49 -11.12
CA GLU A 178 -0.33 7.09 -11.62
C GLU A 178 -0.54 5.58 -11.50
N HIS A 179 0.40 4.79 -12.01
CA HIS A 179 0.38 3.32 -11.86
C HIS A 179 0.40 2.89 -10.39
N TYR A 180 1.24 3.52 -9.56
CA TYR A 180 1.34 3.24 -8.13
C TYR A 180 0.00 3.47 -7.42
N ASN A 181 -0.67 4.57 -7.72
CA ASN A 181 -1.93 4.92 -7.09
C ASN A 181 -3.11 4.05 -7.59
N THR A 182 -3.17 3.76 -8.90
CA THR A 182 -4.38 3.19 -9.52
C THR A 182 -4.29 1.69 -9.78
N VAL A 183 -3.10 1.12 -9.94
CA VAL A 183 -2.91 -0.27 -10.38
C VAL A 183 -2.15 -1.11 -9.36
N ARG A 184 -1.09 -0.54 -8.75
CA ARG A 184 -0.22 -1.29 -7.86
C ARG A 184 -0.97 -1.72 -6.60
N LEU A 185 -1.04 -3.04 -6.38
CA LEU A 185 -1.63 -3.61 -5.16
C LEU A 185 -0.67 -3.46 -3.97
N HIS A 186 -1.20 -2.99 -2.87
CA HIS A 186 -0.41 -2.70 -1.68
C HIS A 186 -0.78 -3.62 -0.50
N SER A 187 0.16 -4.45 -0.05
CA SER A 187 -0.08 -5.46 1.00
C SER A 187 -0.56 -4.87 2.34
N ALA A 188 -0.07 -3.67 2.71
CA ALA A 188 -0.44 -3.04 3.98
C ALA A 188 -1.90 -2.55 4.05
N ILE A 189 -2.62 -2.52 2.92
CA ILE A 189 -4.01 -2.10 2.81
C ILE A 189 -4.91 -3.20 2.20
N GLY A 190 -4.52 -4.47 2.34
CA GLY A 190 -5.32 -5.60 1.88
C GLY A 190 -5.21 -5.91 0.40
N TYR A 191 -4.07 -5.57 -0.22
CA TYR A 191 -3.84 -5.80 -1.66
C TYR A 191 -4.88 -5.14 -2.56
N VAL A 192 -5.27 -3.91 -2.22
CA VAL A 192 -6.00 -3.00 -3.11
C VAL A 192 -5.07 -1.91 -3.63
N ALA A 193 -5.49 -1.20 -4.67
CA ALA A 193 -4.75 -0.04 -5.12
C ALA A 193 -4.94 1.13 -4.13
N PRO A 194 -3.92 1.98 -3.91
CA PRO A 194 -4.03 3.13 -3.03
C PRO A 194 -5.22 4.05 -3.32
N ALA A 195 -5.53 4.29 -4.60
CA ALA A 195 -6.68 5.10 -5.00
C ALA A 195 -8.03 4.45 -4.65
N ASP A 196 -8.13 3.12 -4.69
CA ASP A 196 -9.34 2.42 -4.27
C ASP A 196 -9.59 2.61 -2.78
N LYS A 197 -8.54 2.49 -1.97
CA LYS A 197 -8.61 2.76 -0.53
C LYS A 197 -8.91 4.22 -0.23
N LEU A 198 -8.29 5.16 -0.96
CA LEU A 198 -8.50 6.59 -0.78
C LEU A 198 -9.97 6.98 -1.04
N ASN A 199 -10.59 6.35 -2.03
CA ASN A 199 -11.97 6.61 -2.45
C ASN A 199 -13.01 5.70 -1.75
N GLY A 200 -12.60 4.86 -0.78
CA GLY A 200 -13.50 3.98 -0.04
C GLY A 200 -14.02 2.75 -0.80
N ARG A 201 -13.49 2.46 -2.00
CA ARG A 201 -13.89 1.30 -2.82
C ARG A 201 -13.33 -0.03 -2.29
N ASP A 202 -12.37 0.01 -1.39
CA ASP A 202 -11.75 -1.18 -0.80
C ASP A 202 -12.76 -2.11 -0.13
N LEU A 203 -13.80 -1.59 0.52
CA LEU A 203 -14.84 -2.39 1.17
C LEU A 203 -15.66 -3.20 0.16
N GLU A 204 -15.96 -2.65 -0.99
CA GLU A 204 -16.67 -3.36 -2.07
C GLU A 204 -15.79 -4.45 -2.66
N ILE A 205 -14.50 -4.13 -2.89
CA ILE A 205 -13.51 -5.10 -3.38
C ILE A 205 -13.36 -6.26 -2.40
N PHE A 206 -13.33 -6.02 -1.11
CA PHE A 206 -13.23 -7.08 -0.10
C PHE A 206 -14.49 -7.94 -0.07
N LYS A 207 -15.69 -7.36 -0.09
CA LYS A 207 -16.96 -8.10 -0.16
C LYS A 207 -17.01 -9.01 -1.39
N GLU A 208 -16.61 -8.50 -2.55
CA GLU A 208 -16.62 -9.29 -3.78
C GLU A 208 -15.58 -10.42 -3.73
N ARG A 209 -14.43 -10.21 -3.13
CA ARG A 209 -13.42 -11.27 -2.90
C ARG A 209 -13.95 -12.35 -1.98
N ASP A 210 -14.62 -11.99 -0.90
CA ASP A 210 -15.21 -12.94 0.05
C ASP A 210 -16.32 -13.76 -0.65
N ARG A 211 -17.21 -13.11 -1.40
CA ARG A 211 -18.24 -13.78 -2.21
C ARG A 211 -17.63 -14.83 -3.15
N LYS A 212 -16.63 -14.46 -3.94
CA LYS A 212 -15.94 -15.38 -4.87
C LYS A 212 -15.28 -16.56 -4.15
N LEU A 213 -14.70 -16.32 -2.97
CA LEU A 213 -14.08 -17.37 -2.18
C LEU A 213 -15.13 -18.35 -1.62
N ASP A 214 -16.27 -17.86 -1.17
CA ASP A 214 -17.34 -18.69 -0.61
C ASP A 214 -18.03 -19.52 -1.71
N GLU A 215 -18.33 -18.93 -2.86
CA GLU A 215 -18.83 -19.66 -4.03
C GLU A 215 -17.88 -20.78 -4.46
N ALA A 216 -16.59 -20.48 -4.52
CA ALA A 216 -15.59 -21.49 -4.87
C ALA A 216 -15.44 -22.59 -3.80
N ARG A 217 -15.72 -22.30 -2.54
CA ARG A 217 -15.77 -23.30 -1.45
C ARG A 217 -16.97 -24.23 -1.61
N GLU A 218 -18.16 -23.67 -1.88
CA GLU A 218 -19.37 -24.45 -2.07
C GLU A 218 -19.27 -25.35 -3.32
N LEU A 219 -18.78 -24.83 -4.44
CA LEU A 219 -18.54 -25.63 -5.64
C LEU A 219 -17.59 -26.81 -5.37
N ARG A 220 -16.52 -26.59 -4.61
CA ARG A 220 -15.59 -27.67 -4.24
C ARG A 220 -16.21 -28.68 -3.30
N LYS A 221 -17.12 -28.26 -2.42
CA LYS A 221 -17.86 -29.15 -1.54
C LYS A 221 -18.83 -30.02 -2.33
N GLN A 222 -19.59 -29.43 -3.25
CA GLN A 222 -20.52 -30.15 -4.12
C GLN A 222 -19.78 -31.19 -4.99
N LYS A 223 -18.67 -30.81 -5.65
CA LYS A 223 -17.86 -31.74 -6.44
C LYS A 223 -17.34 -32.92 -5.62
N ARG A 224 -16.95 -32.69 -4.35
CA ARG A 224 -16.51 -33.78 -3.46
C ARG A 224 -17.67 -34.71 -3.06
N GLN A 225 -18.85 -34.16 -2.81
CA GLN A 225 -20.05 -34.96 -2.48
C GLN A 225 -20.47 -35.81 -3.70
N GLN A 226 -20.47 -35.25 -4.91
CA GLN A 226 -20.75 -35.97 -6.14
C GLN A 226 -19.75 -37.11 -6.37
N ALA A 227 -18.46 -36.82 -6.29
CA ALA A 227 -17.44 -37.86 -6.44
C ALA A 227 -17.53 -38.93 -5.38
N TYR A 228 -17.95 -38.63 -4.14
CA TYR A 228 -18.16 -39.61 -3.09
C TYR A 228 -19.41 -40.47 -3.34
N SER A 229 -20.51 -39.93 -3.88
CA SER A 229 -21.70 -40.68 -4.26
C SER A 229 -21.48 -41.59 -5.47
N GLU A 230 -20.61 -41.21 -6.41
CA GLU A 230 -20.22 -42.04 -7.56
C GLU A 230 -19.35 -43.24 -7.17
N ILE A 231 -18.49 -43.07 -6.15
CA ILE A 231 -17.61 -44.15 -5.66
C ILE A 231 -18.39 -45.15 -4.77
N ARG A 232 -19.50 -44.75 -4.13
CA ARG A 232 -20.41 -45.60 -3.37
C ARG A 232 -21.79 -45.62 -4.03
N PRO A 233 -22.01 -46.42 -5.05
CA PRO A 233 -23.36 -46.66 -5.51
C PRO A 233 -24.19 -47.23 -4.37
N SER A 234 -25.37 -46.65 -4.16
CA SER A 234 -26.35 -47.03 -3.14
C SER A 234 -26.68 -48.52 -3.23
N GLY A 235 -26.17 -49.33 -2.31
CA GLY A 235 -26.55 -50.72 -2.30
C GLY A 235 -25.71 -51.72 -1.49
N GLU A 236 -24.99 -51.32 -0.47
CA GLU A 236 -24.59 -52.30 0.56
C GLU A 236 -24.97 -51.75 1.93
N ALA A 237 -26.14 -52.20 2.39
CA ALA A 237 -26.53 -52.13 3.79
C ALA A 237 -25.45 -52.85 4.61
N TYR A 238 -24.81 -52.15 5.51
CA TYR A 238 -23.97 -52.73 6.55
C TYR A 238 -24.85 -53.65 7.40
N LEU A 239 -24.75 -54.96 7.21
CA LEU A 239 -25.25 -55.92 8.18
C LEU A 239 -24.30 -55.85 9.38
N PRO A 240 -24.78 -55.54 10.58
CA PRO A 240 -23.96 -55.58 11.77
C PRO A 240 -23.56 -57.02 12.02
N LEU A 241 -22.26 -57.29 12.10
CA LEU A 241 -21.67 -58.52 12.63
C LEU A 241 -21.88 -58.53 14.15
N ASP A 242 -23.09 -58.84 14.59
CA ASP A 242 -23.36 -59.27 15.94
C ASP A 242 -24.29 -60.46 15.85
N GLN A 243 -23.73 -61.62 16.08
CA GLN A 243 -24.27 -62.87 16.60
C GLN A 243 -23.59 -64.08 15.95
N ALA A 244 -22.46 -64.46 16.49
CA ALA A 244 -22.03 -65.84 16.55
C ALA A 244 -21.36 -66.08 17.91
N ALA A 245 -22.04 -66.91 18.64
CA ALA A 245 -21.76 -67.43 19.96
C ALA A 245 -20.36 -68.06 20.10
#